data_cbba1108a5921aca16a9feb7e0481600
#
_entry.id   cbba1108a5921aca16a9feb7e0481600
#
_cell.length_a   1.000
_cell.length_b   1.000
_cell.length_c   1.000
_cell.angle_alpha   90.00
_cell.angle_beta   90.00
_cell.angle_gamma   90.00
#
_symmetry.space_group_name_H-M   'P 1'
#
loop_
_entity.id
_entity.type
_entity.pdbx_description
1 polymer ?
#
loop_
_entity_poly.entity_id
_entity_poly.type
_entity_poly.pdbx_seq_one_letter_code
_entity_poly.pdbx_strand_id
1 'polypeptide(L)'
;MVKVAQTWPAEAFDAIGIKAHQGKFIIQGTEGSEVKLDGDLAARYSRNLELGPTGRWLKIYTSWQYGESQFTLQLPKSKIWTIDLFSGRAQFKAENIQSRLHLWLGKGEVQVENCRGIFSVTSGNADVRLKRFSEIETPEVPPLPREDRHLRMDDAESWEEWGEDWAQWGGEFGEKFLRRFFGQTPGTTTGINIQTGKGDIELEEINAKSCIIRAARGDARLKRGWMGNLDMKIMSGDIECESCLPTGGWTIRANRGDVHLSLPADTTARLDATTRHGDIHSKTPLVRVTRQGPESWHGNRMVGSIGAKTEGKMPEIDVSTLSGDIEINTEAPNSQYYKKSENEKTAPTEPVVKNADVFDTPLAVLTALSEGNISVDEAERLLRGLKP
;
A
#
# COMPACT_ATOMS: atom_id res chain seq x y z
N MET A 1 19.30 17.36 -21.75
CA MET A 1 19.15 16.03 -21.12
C MET A 1 20.50 15.36 -21.07
N VAL A 2 20.80 14.64 -20.03
CA VAL A 2 22.05 13.87 -19.86
C VAL A 2 21.69 12.41 -19.96
N LYS A 3 22.27 11.72 -20.94
CA LYS A 3 22.08 10.27 -21.08
C LYS A 3 22.93 9.56 -20.03
N VAL A 4 22.28 8.68 -19.27
CA VAL A 4 22.90 7.95 -18.16
C VAL A 4 22.71 6.45 -18.39
N ALA A 5 23.81 5.70 -18.26
CA ALA A 5 23.80 4.25 -18.18
C ALA A 5 24.81 3.86 -17.09
N GLN A 6 24.32 3.50 -15.92
CA GLN A 6 25.17 3.20 -14.76
C GLN A 6 24.73 1.90 -14.09
N THR A 7 25.71 1.22 -13.50
CA THR A 7 25.51 -0.03 -12.79
C THR A 7 26.23 0.00 -11.45
N TRP A 8 25.57 -0.48 -10.41
CA TRP A 8 26.14 -0.56 -9.06
C TRP A 8 25.84 -1.93 -8.45
N PRO A 9 26.70 -2.43 -7.56
CA PRO A 9 26.37 -3.61 -6.76
C PRO A 9 25.20 -3.29 -5.83
N ALA A 10 24.22 -4.19 -5.77
CA ALA A 10 23.02 -3.99 -4.96
C ALA A 10 23.29 -3.90 -3.46
N GLU A 11 24.42 -4.41 -3.00
CA GLU A 11 24.84 -4.37 -1.60
C GLU A 11 25.26 -2.98 -1.14
N ALA A 12 25.57 -2.09 -2.09
CA ALA A 12 26.07 -0.74 -1.79
C ALA A 12 25.02 0.15 -1.10
N PHE A 13 23.71 -0.12 -1.30
CA PHE A 13 22.64 0.70 -0.74
C PHE A 13 21.36 -0.12 -0.54
N ASP A 14 20.49 0.34 0.37
CA ASP A 14 19.20 -0.29 0.67
C ASP A 14 18.02 0.56 0.23
N ALA A 15 18.28 1.81 -0.08
CA ALA A 15 17.26 2.77 -0.40
C ALA A 15 17.60 3.61 -1.62
N ILE A 16 16.57 4.11 -2.29
CA ILE A 16 16.64 4.87 -3.52
C ILE A 16 15.79 6.12 -3.36
N GLY A 17 16.42 7.27 -3.48
CA GLY A 17 15.78 8.58 -3.50
C GLY A 17 15.71 9.12 -4.93
N ILE A 18 14.51 9.40 -5.41
CA ILE A 18 14.28 9.97 -6.74
C ILE A 18 13.64 11.35 -6.57
N LYS A 19 14.27 12.38 -7.12
CA LYS A 19 13.72 13.74 -7.13
C LYS A 19 13.77 14.30 -8.54
N ALA A 20 12.61 14.60 -9.11
CA ALA A 20 12.51 15.15 -10.45
C ALA A 20 11.27 16.03 -10.59
N HIS A 21 11.36 17.11 -11.38
CA HIS A 21 10.20 17.96 -11.62
C HIS A 21 9.10 17.22 -12.36
N GLN A 22 9.47 16.58 -13.47
CA GLN A 22 8.55 15.77 -14.27
C GLN A 22 9.29 14.61 -14.94
N GLY A 23 8.57 13.53 -15.17
CA GLY A 23 9.17 12.42 -15.88
C GLY A 23 8.38 11.13 -15.91
N LYS A 24 9.01 10.16 -16.59
CA LYS A 24 8.55 8.78 -16.65
C LYS A 24 9.58 7.89 -15.95
N PHE A 25 9.15 7.23 -14.89
CA PHE A 25 10.00 6.42 -14.03
C PHE A 25 9.51 4.98 -14.03
N ILE A 26 10.35 4.08 -14.52
CA ILE A 26 10.05 2.65 -14.56
C ILE A 26 11.02 1.94 -13.63
N ILE A 27 10.46 1.16 -12.69
CA ILE A 27 11.24 0.35 -11.75
C ILE A 27 10.88 -1.11 -11.98
N GLN A 28 11.88 -1.92 -12.29
CA GLN A 28 11.69 -3.34 -12.63
C GLN A 28 12.53 -4.26 -11.77
N GLY A 29 11.91 -5.30 -11.24
CA GLY A 29 12.62 -6.37 -10.57
C GLY A 29 13.32 -7.31 -11.57
N THR A 30 14.58 -7.63 -11.31
CA THR A 30 15.42 -8.54 -12.12
C THR A 30 16.00 -9.65 -11.27
N GLU A 31 16.45 -10.72 -11.90
CA GLU A 31 17.12 -11.84 -11.21
C GLU A 31 18.63 -11.56 -10.96
N GLY A 32 19.12 -10.41 -11.35
CA GLY A 32 20.53 -10.05 -11.17
C GLY A 32 20.87 -9.63 -9.72
N SER A 33 22.15 -9.37 -9.47
CA SER A 33 22.69 -8.84 -8.21
C SER A 33 23.09 -7.36 -8.29
N GLU A 34 22.81 -6.72 -9.41
CA GLU A 34 23.21 -5.35 -9.69
C GLU A 34 21.99 -4.44 -9.83
N VAL A 35 22.14 -3.19 -9.44
CA VAL A 35 21.21 -2.11 -9.76
C VAL A 35 21.66 -1.44 -11.03
N LYS A 36 20.76 -1.35 -12.02
CA LYS A 36 21.06 -0.70 -13.32
C LYS A 36 20.11 0.45 -13.57
N LEU A 37 20.67 1.59 -13.87
CA LEU A 37 19.96 2.79 -14.31
C LEU A 37 20.27 3.06 -15.77
N ASP A 38 19.23 3.17 -16.59
CA ASP A 38 19.35 3.55 -18.01
C ASP A 38 18.26 4.58 -18.36
N GLY A 39 18.67 5.67 -19.00
CA GLY A 39 17.73 6.68 -19.44
C GLY A 39 18.32 8.07 -19.65
N ASP A 40 17.41 9.02 -19.77
CA ASP A 40 17.70 10.42 -19.98
C ASP A 40 17.24 11.24 -18.77
N LEU A 41 18.18 11.93 -18.13
CA LEU A 41 17.91 12.77 -16.96
C LEU A 41 17.87 14.25 -17.36
N ALA A 42 16.85 14.95 -16.87
CA ALA A 42 16.72 16.39 -17.08
C ALA A 42 17.75 17.14 -16.25
N ALA A 43 18.82 17.53 -16.89
CA ALA A 43 19.81 18.43 -16.32
C ALA A 43 20.34 19.37 -17.40
N ARG A 44 20.44 20.67 -17.12
CA ARG A 44 21.04 21.64 -18.04
C ARG A 44 22.56 21.56 -17.99
N TYR A 45 23.09 21.26 -16.81
CA TYR A 45 24.52 21.07 -16.55
C TYR A 45 24.70 19.86 -15.63
N SER A 46 25.81 19.17 -15.72
CA SER A 46 26.12 18.02 -14.85
C SER A 46 26.11 18.36 -13.37
N ARG A 47 26.41 19.62 -13.00
CA ARG A 47 26.30 20.11 -11.60
C ARG A 47 24.88 20.15 -11.03
N ASN A 48 23.86 20.04 -11.88
CA ASN A 48 22.43 20.02 -11.47
C ASN A 48 21.88 18.59 -11.38
N LEU A 49 22.77 17.61 -11.49
CA LEU A 49 22.45 16.20 -11.39
C LEU A 49 23.25 15.60 -10.23
N GLU A 50 22.54 15.18 -9.19
CA GLU A 50 23.11 14.36 -8.13
C GLU A 50 22.79 12.90 -8.43
N LEU A 51 23.79 12.16 -8.85
CA LEU A 51 23.62 10.75 -9.16
C LEU A 51 24.74 9.94 -8.52
N GLY A 52 24.37 9.01 -7.68
CA GLY A 52 25.29 8.06 -7.07
C GLY A 52 24.99 7.71 -5.62
N PRO A 53 25.79 6.81 -5.05
CA PRO A 53 25.65 6.39 -3.67
C PRO A 53 25.93 7.53 -2.68
N THR A 54 25.10 7.66 -1.67
CA THR A 54 25.32 8.53 -0.51
C THR A 54 24.95 7.72 0.74
N GLY A 55 25.97 7.23 1.46
CA GLY A 55 25.75 6.26 2.51
C GLY A 55 25.01 5.02 1.98
N ARG A 56 23.88 4.69 2.57
CA ARG A 56 23.03 3.54 2.17
C ARG A 56 21.95 3.90 1.13
N TRP A 57 22.04 5.09 0.53
CA TRP A 57 21.08 5.60 -0.45
C TRP A 57 21.71 5.75 -1.83
N LEU A 58 20.96 5.36 -2.86
CA LEU A 58 21.20 5.78 -4.23
C LEU A 58 20.36 7.02 -4.50
N LYS A 59 21.00 8.17 -4.73
CA LYS A 59 20.32 9.41 -5.09
C LYS A 59 20.24 9.57 -6.61
N ILE A 60 19.05 9.90 -7.11
CA ILE A 60 18.76 10.22 -8.51
C ILE A 60 18.00 11.55 -8.49
N TYR A 61 18.73 12.65 -8.33
CA TYR A 61 18.16 13.98 -8.19
C TYR A 61 18.45 14.79 -9.43
N THR A 62 17.40 15.31 -10.05
CA THR A 62 17.51 16.14 -11.24
C THR A 62 17.09 17.58 -10.93
N SER A 63 17.63 18.53 -11.69
CA SER A 63 17.24 19.93 -11.54
C SER A 63 15.74 20.12 -11.81
N TRP A 64 15.12 20.89 -10.95
CA TRP A 64 13.68 21.14 -10.96
C TRP A 64 13.18 22.00 -12.12
N GLN A 65 14.07 22.76 -12.74
CA GLN A 65 13.69 23.79 -13.72
C GLN A 65 13.73 23.33 -15.18
N TYR A 66 14.26 22.14 -15.50
CA TYR A 66 14.61 21.82 -16.87
C TYR A 66 14.23 20.42 -17.32
N GLY A 67 13.10 20.35 -18.04
CA GLY A 67 12.79 19.21 -18.87
C GLY A 67 12.19 18.00 -18.17
N GLU A 68 11.90 16.99 -18.95
CA GLU A 68 11.35 15.73 -18.52
C GLU A 68 12.44 14.67 -18.36
N SER A 69 12.49 13.99 -17.23
CA SER A 69 13.37 12.85 -17.02
C SER A 69 12.67 11.56 -17.40
N GLN A 70 13.38 10.69 -18.13
CA GLN A 70 12.86 9.36 -18.43
C GLN A 70 13.93 8.31 -18.16
N PHE A 71 13.65 7.39 -17.23
CA PHE A 71 14.59 6.31 -16.97
C PHE A 71 13.93 5.02 -16.53
N THR A 72 14.67 3.94 -16.68
CA THR A 72 14.38 2.62 -16.16
C THR A 72 15.42 2.23 -15.11
N LEU A 73 14.96 1.84 -13.94
CA LEU A 73 15.77 1.33 -12.85
C LEU A 73 15.49 -0.15 -12.65
N GLN A 74 16.50 -0.98 -12.87
CA GLN A 74 16.42 -2.42 -12.66
C GLN A 74 16.98 -2.77 -11.29
N LEU A 75 16.22 -3.49 -10.49
CA LEU A 75 16.54 -3.84 -9.12
C LEU A 75 16.50 -5.35 -8.90
N PRO A 76 17.43 -5.93 -8.13
CA PRO A 76 17.34 -7.32 -7.70
C PRO A 76 16.03 -7.63 -6.95
N LYS A 77 15.30 -8.66 -7.39
CA LYS A 77 14.07 -9.13 -6.74
C LYS A 77 14.32 -9.76 -5.38
N SER A 78 15.53 -10.25 -5.13
CA SER A 78 15.92 -10.91 -3.88
C SER A 78 16.02 -9.96 -2.69
N LYS A 79 16.01 -8.66 -2.94
CA LYS A 79 16.17 -7.63 -1.90
C LYS A 79 14.91 -6.80 -1.73
N ILE A 80 14.62 -6.40 -0.49
CA ILE A 80 13.55 -5.44 -0.18
C ILE A 80 14.14 -4.03 -0.27
N TRP A 81 13.54 -3.21 -1.13
CA TRP A 81 13.99 -1.85 -1.41
C TRP A 81 13.12 -0.81 -0.71
N THR A 82 13.72 0.24 -0.19
CA THR A 82 13.00 1.47 0.13
C THR A 82 13.14 2.44 -1.02
N ILE A 83 12.02 2.92 -1.56
CA ILE A 83 12.00 3.81 -2.72
C ILE A 83 11.15 5.03 -2.38
N ASP A 84 11.81 6.18 -2.34
CA ASP A 84 11.17 7.47 -2.11
C ASP A 84 11.21 8.27 -3.43
N LEU A 85 10.03 8.65 -3.94
CA LEU A 85 9.90 9.45 -5.15
C LEU A 85 9.19 10.77 -4.84
N PHE A 86 9.82 11.86 -5.23
CA PHE A 86 9.24 13.21 -5.23
C PHE A 86 9.18 13.75 -6.65
N SER A 87 7.97 14.07 -7.13
CA SER A 87 7.82 14.64 -8.47
C SER A 87 6.63 15.58 -8.57
N GLY A 88 6.79 16.68 -9.28
CA GLY A 88 5.68 17.58 -9.63
C GLY A 88 4.70 16.91 -10.59
N ARG A 89 5.22 16.20 -11.62
CA ARG A 89 4.43 15.41 -12.56
C ARG A 89 5.14 14.12 -12.91
N ALA A 90 4.51 12.97 -12.67
CA ALA A 90 5.13 11.69 -12.96
C ALA A 90 4.19 10.66 -13.58
N GLN A 91 4.73 9.88 -14.51
CA GLN A 91 4.25 8.55 -14.83
C GLN A 91 5.17 7.56 -14.12
N PHE A 92 4.68 6.94 -13.07
CA PHE A 92 5.45 5.99 -12.28
C PHE A 92 4.95 4.58 -12.53
N LYS A 93 5.86 3.67 -12.82
CA LYS A 93 5.55 2.25 -12.97
C LYS A 93 6.53 1.41 -12.17
N ALA A 94 6.02 0.48 -11.36
CA ALA A 94 6.81 -0.50 -10.63
C ALA A 94 6.32 -1.91 -10.91
N GLU A 95 7.25 -2.82 -11.22
CA GLU A 95 6.92 -4.20 -11.57
C GLU A 95 7.86 -5.20 -10.93
N ASN A 96 7.29 -6.28 -10.39
CA ASN A 96 8.05 -7.45 -9.91
C ASN A 96 9.09 -7.14 -8.84
N ILE A 97 8.84 -6.23 -7.92
CA ILE A 97 9.78 -5.85 -6.85
C ILE A 97 9.20 -6.15 -5.46
N GLN A 98 10.11 -6.31 -4.52
CA GLN A 98 9.79 -6.26 -3.10
C GLN A 98 10.25 -4.91 -2.55
N SER A 99 9.31 -4.09 -2.07
CA SER A 99 9.69 -2.72 -1.71
C SER A 99 8.74 -2.06 -0.73
N ARG A 100 9.29 -1.05 -0.06
CA ARG A 100 8.54 0.00 0.59
C ARG A 100 8.55 1.20 -0.36
N LEU A 101 7.42 1.45 -1.01
CA LEU A 101 7.24 2.54 -1.96
C LEU A 101 6.57 3.73 -1.27
N HIS A 102 7.23 4.87 -1.28
CA HIS A 102 6.68 6.15 -0.84
C HIS A 102 6.73 7.14 -2.01
N LEU A 103 5.57 7.56 -2.49
CA LEU A 103 5.44 8.41 -3.65
C LEU A 103 4.74 9.72 -3.27
N TRP A 104 5.36 10.85 -3.59
CA TRP A 104 4.77 12.19 -3.45
C TRP A 104 4.71 12.82 -4.84
N LEU A 105 3.49 13.05 -5.33
CA LEU A 105 3.26 13.50 -6.69
C LEU A 105 2.33 14.71 -6.71
N GLY A 106 2.69 15.74 -7.46
CA GLY A 106 1.74 16.81 -7.77
C GLY A 106 0.62 16.29 -8.68
N LYS A 107 1.01 15.71 -9.85
CA LYS A 107 0.10 15.12 -10.84
C LYS A 107 0.71 13.87 -11.46
N GLY A 108 -0.13 12.96 -11.97
CA GLY A 108 0.38 11.88 -12.79
C GLY A 108 -0.41 10.59 -12.74
N GLU A 109 0.30 9.52 -12.99
CA GLU A 109 -0.24 8.16 -12.98
C GLU A 109 0.72 7.24 -12.24
N VAL A 110 0.18 6.38 -11.40
CA VAL A 110 0.93 5.39 -10.63
C VAL A 110 0.43 4.00 -10.98
N GLN A 111 1.30 3.16 -11.50
CA GLN A 111 1.01 1.76 -11.80
C GLN A 111 1.98 0.86 -11.04
N VAL A 112 1.45 -0.07 -10.23
CA VAL A 112 2.25 -1.04 -9.47
C VAL A 112 1.70 -2.43 -9.75
N GLU A 113 2.54 -3.31 -10.26
CA GLU A 113 2.12 -4.65 -10.69
C GLU A 113 3.07 -5.74 -10.18
N ASN A 114 2.50 -6.84 -9.67
CA ASN A 114 3.27 -7.99 -9.14
C ASN A 114 4.29 -7.59 -8.07
N CYS A 115 3.94 -6.69 -7.19
CA CYS A 115 4.84 -6.19 -6.15
C CYS A 115 4.45 -6.71 -4.78
N ARG A 116 5.44 -6.75 -3.88
CA ARG A 116 5.22 -7.09 -2.48
C ARG A 116 5.82 -6.01 -1.58
N GLY A 117 5.17 -5.70 -0.47
CA GLY A 117 5.73 -4.73 0.47
C GLY A 117 4.72 -3.81 1.11
N ILE A 118 5.14 -2.56 1.26
CA ILE A 118 4.33 -1.44 1.73
C ILE A 118 4.21 -0.43 0.61
N PHE A 119 3.02 0.10 0.41
CA PHE A 119 2.75 1.10 -0.61
C PHE A 119 2.11 2.34 -0.01
N SER A 120 2.70 3.49 -0.25
CA SER A 120 2.15 4.78 0.15
C SER A 120 2.26 5.77 -0.99
N VAL A 121 1.15 6.41 -1.35
CA VAL A 121 1.13 7.51 -2.31
C VAL A 121 0.33 8.68 -1.76
N THR A 122 0.90 9.87 -1.92
CA THR A 122 0.24 11.14 -1.65
C THR A 122 0.32 11.99 -2.90
N SER A 123 -0.83 12.43 -3.41
CA SER A 123 -0.85 13.20 -4.66
C SER A 123 -1.92 14.29 -4.65
N GLY A 124 -1.67 15.36 -5.40
CA GLY A 124 -2.69 16.37 -5.69
C GLY A 124 -3.70 15.86 -6.74
N ASN A 125 -3.21 15.23 -7.81
CA ASN A 125 -4.05 14.72 -8.90
C ASN A 125 -3.33 13.53 -9.56
N ALA A 126 -3.64 12.31 -9.16
CA ALA A 126 -3.07 11.13 -9.80
C ALA A 126 -4.05 9.96 -9.81
N ASP A 127 -4.05 9.25 -10.93
CA ASP A 127 -4.68 7.95 -11.03
C ASP A 127 -3.74 6.89 -10.45
N VAL A 128 -4.28 5.99 -9.64
CA VAL A 128 -3.50 4.98 -8.94
C VAL A 128 -4.03 3.59 -9.26
N ARG A 129 -3.18 2.75 -9.84
CA ARG A 129 -3.51 1.37 -10.17
C ARG A 129 -2.53 0.40 -9.51
N LEU A 130 -3.05 -0.44 -8.64
CA LEU A 130 -2.31 -1.55 -8.05
C LEU A 130 -2.90 -2.86 -8.54
N LYS A 131 -2.05 -3.74 -9.05
CA LYS A 131 -2.45 -5.06 -9.49
C LYS A 131 -1.52 -6.13 -8.94
N ARG A 132 -2.10 -7.19 -8.35
CA ARG A 132 -1.34 -8.29 -7.75
C ARG A 132 -0.31 -7.79 -6.72
N PHE A 133 -0.81 -7.06 -5.73
CA PHE A 133 0.01 -6.54 -4.65
C PHE A 133 -0.25 -7.32 -3.36
N SER A 134 0.83 -7.71 -2.67
CA SER A 134 0.76 -8.39 -1.38
C SER A 134 1.59 -7.66 -0.34
N GLU A 135 0.98 -7.37 0.81
CA GLU A 135 1.70 -6.83 1.96
C GLU A 135 2.67 -7.87 2.52
N ILE A 136 3.91 -7.46 2.76
CA ILE A 136 4.88 -8.24 3.51
C ILE A 136 5.32 -7.48 4.76
N GLU A 137 5.64 -8.22 5.80
CA GLU A 137 6.30 -7.65 6.98
C GLU A 137 7.70 -7.20 6.56
N THR A 138 7.93 -5.89 6.60
CA THR A 138 9.22 -5.33 6.23
C THR A 138 10.06 -5.11 7.47
N PRO A 139 11.36 -5.47 7.46
CA PRO A 139 12.26 -5.10 8.53
C PRO A 139 12.26 -3.56 8.71
N GLU A 140 12.53 -3.10 9.93
CA GLU A 140 12.68 -1.68 10.19
C GLU A 140 13.77 -1.10 9.28
N VAL A 141 13.38 -0.12 8.48
CA VAL A 141 14.35 0.58 7.63
C VAL A 141 15.15 1.52 8.51
N PRO A 142 16.48 1.51 8.41
CA PRO A 142 17.30 2.50 9.10
C PRO A 142 16.79 3.90 8.77
N PRO A 143 16.63 4.80 9.75
CA PRO A 143 16.19 6.14 9.49
C PRO A 143 17.15 6.82 8.52
N LEU A 144 16.62 7.66 7.62
CA LEU A 144 17.42 8.55 6.78
C LEU A 144 18.48 9.25 7.63
N PRO A 145 19.73 9.35 7.16
CA PRO A 145 20.75 10.17 7.81
C PRO A 145 20.18 11.56 8.13
N ARG A 146 20.54 12.12 9.31
CA ARG A 146 19.97 13.41 9.74
C ARG A 146 20.21 14.56 8.75
N GLU A 147 21.30 14.48 7.99
CA GLU A 147 21.65 15.44 6.94
C GLU A 147 20.68 15.40 5.75
N ASP A 148 20.06 14.27 5.49
CA ASP A 148 19.04 14.11 4.43
C ASP A 148 17.61 14.35 4.92
N ARG A 149 17.42 14.62 6.23
CA ARG A 149 16.09 15.00 6.78
C ARG A 149 15.60 16.37 6.31
N HIS A 150 16.47 17.21 5.79
CA HIS A 150 16.10 18.46 5.10
C HIS A 150 15.28 18.20 3.83
N LEU A 151 15.24 16.97 3.32
CA LEU A 151 14.30 16.55 2.29
C LEU A 151 12.87 16.31 2.81
N ARG A 152 12.68 16.28 4.13
CA ARG A 152 11.36 16.36 4.75
C ARG A 152 11.02 17.82 4.91
N MET A 153 10.19 18.34 4.05
CA MET A 153 9.32 19.52 4.17
C MET A 153 9.74 20.73 5.07
N ASP A 154 10.93 20.76 5.66
CA ASP A 154 11.36 21.81 6.59
C ASP A 154 12.19 22.92 5.95
N ASP A 155 12.65 22.79 4.71
CA ASP A 155 13.29 23.88 3.97
C ASP A 155 12.22 24.77 3.33
N ALA A 156 11.69 25.67 4.14
CA ALA A 156 10.74 26.69 3.70
C ALA A 156 11.28 27.56 2.54
N GLU A 157 12.58 27.76 2.44
CA GLU A 157 13.18 28.57 1.39
C GLU A 157 13.21 27.88 0.00
N SER A 158 13.36 26.56 -0.07
CA SER A 158 13.23 25.84 -1.36
C SER A 158 11.77 25.68 -1.79
N TRP A 159 10.84 25.90 -0.89
CA TRP A 159 9.39 25.78 -1.11
C TRP A 159 8.77 27.07 -1.64
N GLU A 160 9.40 28.22 -1.44
CA GLU A 160 8.92 29.48 -2.03
C GLU A 160 9.01 29.44 -3.58
N GLU A 161 10.04 28.80 -4.15
CA GLU A 161 10.11 28.54 -5.59
C GLU A 161 9.15 27.43 -6.08
N TRP A 162 8.80 26.47 -5.21
CA TRP A 162 7.71 25.53 -5.46
C TRP A 162 6.36 26.19 -5.32
N GLY A 163 6.30 27.22 -4.50
CA GLY A 163 5.08 27.86 -4.03
C GLY A 163 4.25 28.48 -5.13
N GLU A 164 4.84 28.96 -6.22
CA GLU A 164 4.03 29.60 -7.27
C GLU A 164 3.24 28.59 -8.10
N ASP A 165 3.80 27.43 -8.46
CA ASP A 165 3.06 26.39 -9.17
C ASP A 165 2.23 25.48 -8.25
N TRP A 166 2.69 25.24 -7.03
CA TRP A 166 1.94 24.52 -6.00
C TRP A 166 0.94 25.40 -5.27
N ALA A 167 1.22 26.68 -5.05
CA ALA A 167 0.27 27.63 -4.45
C ALA A 167 -0.89 27.93 -5.40
N GLN A 168 -0.70 27.95 -6.70
CA GLN A 168 -1.79 27.96 -7.65
C GLN A 168 -2.64 26.67 -7.63
N TRP A 169 -2.10 25.52 -7.13
CA TRP A 169 -2.75 24.22 -7.19
C TRP A 169 -2.89 23.47 -5.87
N GLY A 170 -2.30 23.93 -4.77
CA GLY A 170 -2.50 23.20 -3.54
C GLY A 170 -1.49 23.35 -2.41
N GLY A 171 -0.51 24.23 -2.44
CA GLY A 171 0.49 24.33 -1.40
C GLY A 171 -0.11 24.48 0.00
N GLU A 172 -0.78 25.55 0.31
CA GLU A 172 -1.53 25.68 1.56
C GLU A 172 -2.84 24.89 1.57
N PHE A 173 -3.47 24.72 0.41
CA PHE A 173 -4.74 24.02 0.28
C PHE A 173 -4.55 22.50 0.35
N GLY A 174 -3.52 21.96 -0.27
CA GLY A 174 -3.23 20.52 -0.23
C GLY A 174 -2.86 20.05 1.16
N GLU A 175 -1.90 20.67 1.82
CA GLU A 175 -1.47 20.25 3.17
C GLU A 175 -2.52 20.58 4.24
N LYS A 176 -3.08 21.79 4.24
CA LYS A 176 -4.17 22.17 5.15
C LYS A 176 -5.45 21.38 4.85
N PHE A 177 -5.71 21.07 3.57
CA PHE A 177 -6.84 20.24 3.16
C PHE A 177 -6.62 18.79 3.59
N LEU A 178 -5.48 18.20 3.31
CA LEU A 178 -5.14 16.84 3.74
C LEU A 178 -5.13 16.73 5.28
N ARG A 179 -4.52 17.66 6.00
CA ARG A 179 -4.57 17.72 7.48
C ARG A 179 -5.99 17.93 8.02
N ARG A 180 -6.76 18.83 7.43
CA ARG A 180 -8.11 19.18 7.91
C ARG A 180 -9.14 18.11 7.59
N PHE A 181 -9.03 17.44 6.46
CA PHE A 181 -9.99 16.43 6.04
C PHE A 181 -9.55 15.00 6.35
N PHE A 182 -8.27 14.72 6.40
CA PHE A 182 -7.76 13.36 6.59
C PHE A 182 -7.00 13.15 7.91
N GLY A 183 -6.71 14.21 8.62
CA GLY A 183 -6.43 14.16 10.06
C GLY A 183 -5.12 13.56 10.52
N GLN A 184 -4.19 13.17 9.66
CA GLN A 184 -2.85 12.74 10.11
C GLN A 184 -1.81 12.78 8.98
N THR A 185 -0.58 13.20 9.33
CA THR A 185 0.63 12.91 8.55
C THR A 185 0.83 11.39 8.44
N PRO A 186 1.25 10.87 7.29
CA PRO A 186 1.54 9.44 7.17
C PRO A 186 2.74 9.07 8.04
N GLY A 187 2.49 8.75 9.29
CA GLY A 187 3.45 8.07 10.16
C GLY A 187 3.31 6.57 9.92
N THR A 188 4.43 5.89 9.68
CA THR A 188 4.60 4.42 9.71
C THR A 188 3.34 3.62 9.35
N THR A 189 2.88 3.73 8.12
CA THR A 189 1.78 2.92 7.63
C THR A 189 2.29 1.53 7.28
N THR A 190 1.70 0.54 7.89
CA THR A 190 1.77 -0.84 7.41
C THR A 190 0.71 -1.00 6.31
N GLY A 191 1.03 -1.72 5.24
CA GLY A 191 0.08 -2.04 4.18
C GLY A 191 0.00 -1.02 3.04
N ILE A 192 -1.22 -0.64 2.68
CA ILE A 192 -1.51 0.27 1.56
C ILE A 192 -2.06 1.58 2.09
N ASN A 193 -1.51 2.70 1.65
CA ASN A 193 -2.00 4.05 1.97
C ASN A 193 -2.03 4.91 0.70
N ILE A 194 -3.23 5.29 0.27
CA ILE A 194 -3.47 6.11 -0.92
C ILE A 194 -4.20 7.38 -0.51
N GLN A 195 -3.59 8.52 -0.79
CA GLN A 195 -4.18 9.83 -0.56
C GLN A 195 -4.08 10.66 -1.83
N THR A 196 -5.21 11.02 -2.42
CA THR A 196 -5.25 11.83 -3.64
C THR A 196 -6.28 12.94 -3.55
N GLY A 197 -5.95 14.12 -4.06
CA GLY A 197 -6.91 15.20 -4.20
C GLY A 197 -7.91 14.91 -5.32
N LYS A 198 -7.43 14.40 -6.47
CA LYS A 198 -8.26 14.00 -7.61
C LYS A 198 -7.60 12.83 -8.35
N GLY A 199 -8.40 11.92 -8.88
CA GLY A 199 -7.96 10.77 -9.67
C GLY A 199 -8.67 9.50 -9.25
N ASP A 200 -8.69 8.55 -10.14
CA ASP A 200 -9.32 7.25 -9.92
C ASP A 200 -8.34 6.27 -9.27
N ILE A 201 -8.88 5.40 -8.43
CA ILE A 201 -8.11 4.41 -7.68
C ILE A 201 -8.62 3.02 -8.06
N GLU A 202 -7.75 2.21 -8.63
CA GLU A 202 -8.07 0.84 -9.03
C GLU A 202 -7.12 -0.15 -8.34
N LEU A 203 -7.68 -1.03 -7.52
CA LEU A 203 -6.96 -2.06 -6.79
C LEU A 203 -7.47 -3.43 -7.22
N GLU A 204 -6.61 -4.25 -7.80
CA GLU A 204 -6.96 -5.58 -8.32
C GLU A 204 -6.05 -6.67 -7.73
N GLU A 205 -6.64 -7.73 -7.22
CA GLU A 205 -5.90 -8.86 -6.61
C GLU A 205 -4.97 -8.43 -5.46
N ILE A 206 -5.55 -7.72 -4.49
CA ILE A 206 -4.82 -7.13 -3.37
C ILE A 206 -4.92 -8.02 -2.14
N ASN A 207 -3.78 -8.29 -1.52
CA ASN A 207 -3.69 -9.00 -0.26
C ASN A 207 -2.97 -8.13 0.78
N ALA A 208 -3.74 -7.50 1.68
CA ALA A 208 -3.19 -6.57 2.65
C ALA A 208 -3.90 -6.67 4.01
N LYS A 209 -3.13 -6.55 5.09
CA LYS A 209 -3.64 -6.47 6.47
C LYS A 209 -4.30 -5.12 6.74
N SER A 210 -3.82 -4.06 6.07
CA SER A 210 -4.33 -2.70 6.23
C SER A 210 -4.35 -1.95 4.90
N CYS A 211 -5.49 -1.32 4.60
CA CYS A 211 -5.66 -0.49 3.42
C CYS A 211 -6.38 0.81 3.80
N ILE A 212 -5.73 1.94 3.55
CA ILE A 212 -6.27 3.27 3.79
C ILE A 212 -6.36 3.99 2.46
N ILE A 213 -7.56 4.44 2.11
CA ILE A 213 -7.84 5.17 0.88
C ILE A 213 -8.55 6.48 1.20
N ARG A 214 -7.99 7.57 0.73
CA ARG A 214 -8.56 8.92 0.87
C ARG A 214 -8.54 9.62 -0.47
N ALA A 215 -9.70 9.99 -0.99
CA ALA A 215 -9.80 10.77 -2.21
C ALA A 215 -10.80 11.92 -2.04
N ALA A 216 -10.46 13.09 -2.58
CA ALA A 216 -11.43 14.17 -2.61
C ALA A 216 -12.37 14.04 -3.82
N ARG A 217 -11.86 13.63 -4.98
CA ARG A 217 -12.66 13.37 -6.19
C ARG A 217 -12.08 12.22 -6.98
N GLY A 218 -12.94 11.37 -7.50
CA GLY A 218 -12.60 10.22 -8.32
C GLY A 218 -13.23 8.95 -7.77
N ASP A 219 -13.30 7.93 -8.59
CA ASP A 219 -13.89 6.66 -8.24
C ASP A 219 -12.85 5.74 -7.61
N ALA A 220 -13.30 4.86 -6.72
CA ALA A 220 -12.46 3.80 -6.18
C ALA A 220 -13.04 2.43 -6.50
N ARG A 221 -12.25 1.60 -7.17
CA ARG A 221 -12.61 0.24 -7.54
C ARG A 221 -11.65 -0.76 -6.93
N LEU A 222 -12.19 -1.64 -6.11
CA LEU A 222 -11.46 -2.73 -5.47
C LEU A 222 -11.98 -4.05 -6.03
N LYS A 223 -11.12 -4.80 -6.69
CA LYS A 223 -11.51 -6.06 -7.33
C LYS A 223 -10.63 -7.20 -6.86
N ARG A 224 -11.27 -8.23 -6.33
CA ARG A 224 -10.63 -9.49 -5.95
C ARG A 224 -9.47 -9.32 -4.97
N GLY A 225 -9.51 -10.05 -3.91
CA GLY A 225 -8.45 -10.05 -2.91
C GLY A 225 -9.00 -10.20 -1.49
N TRP A 226 -8.10 -10.13 -0.53
CA TRP A 226 -8.50 -10.05 0.87
C TRP A 226 -7.88 -8.84 1.54
N MET A 227 -8.66 -8.21 2.42
CA MET A 227 -8.20 -7.07 3.20
C MET A 227 -8.58 -7.24 4.66
N GLY A 228 -7.60 -7.03 5.52
CA GLY A 228 -7.82 -6.99 6.97
C GLY A 228 -8.66 -5.77 7.33
N ASN A 229 -8.01 -4.67 7.64
CA ASN A 229 -8.69 -3.42 7.93
C ASN A 229 -8.74 -2.55 6.67
N LEU A 230 -9.94 -2.09 6.30
CA LEU A 230 -10.15 -1.14 5.21
C LEU A 230 -10.73 0.15 5.78
N ASP A 231 -10.06 1.27 5.57
CA ASP A 231 -10.60 2.59 5.88
C ASP A 231 -10.59 3.45 4.60
N MET A 232 -11.76 3.53 3.95
CA MET A 232 -11.95 4.26 2.70
C MET A 232 -12.84 5.48 2.90
N LYS A 233 -12.39 6.64 2.42
CA LYS A 233 -13.16 7.86 2.45
C LYS A 233 -13.03 8.63 1.14
N ILE A 234 -14.16 8.80 0.45
CA ILE A 234 -14.25 9.55 -0.80
C ILE A 234 -15.25 10.70 -0.63
N MET A 235 -14.84 11.90 -1.03
CA MET A 235 -15.71 13.09 -0.93
C MET A 235 -16.71 13.18 -2.09
N SER A 236 -16.28 12.80 -3.30
CA SER A 236 -17.13 12.82 -4.49
C SER A 236 -16.64 11.81 -5.52
N GLY A 237 -17.41 10.79 -5.78
CA GLY A 237 -17.13 9.67 -6.66
C GLY A 237 -17.75 8.39 -6.12
N ASP A 238 -17.80 7.38 -6.95
CA ASP A 238 -18.40 6.10 -6.62
C ASP A 238 -17.37 5.13 -6.02
N ILE A 239 -17.87 4.24 -5.18
CA ILE A 239 -17.06 3.18 -4.56
C ILE A 239 -17.60 1.83 -5.01
N GLU A 240 -16.75 1.04 -5.63
CA GLU A 240 -17.06 -0.32 -6.06
C GLU A 240 -16.10 -1.32 -5.40
N CYS A 241 -16.64 -2.24 -4.62
CA CYS A 241 -15.89 -3.35 -4.04
C CYS A 241 -16.46 -4.67 -4.57
N GLU A 242 -15.70 -5.38 -5.39
CA GLU A 242 -16.13 -6.59 -6.11
C GLU A 242 -15.28 -7.79 -5.68
N SER A 243 -15.92 -8.82 -5.15
CA SER A 243 -15.29 -10.09 -4.75
C SER A 243 -14.10 -9.91 -3.79
N CYS A 244 -14.19 -8.94 -2.87
CA CYS A 244 -13.19 -8.69 -1.85
C CYS A 244 -13.61 -9.34 -0.52
N LEU A 245 -12.72 -10.12 0.11
CA LEU A 245 -12.97 -10.81 1.35
C LEU A 245 -12.56 -9.95 2.56
N PRO A 246 -13.49 -9.55 3.44
CA PRO A 246 -13.17 -8.88 4.68
C PRO A 246 -12.63 -9.90 5.71
N THR A 247 -11.43 -9.65 6.22
CA THR A 247 -10.86 -10.43 7.32
C THR A 247 -10.71 -9.63 8.61
N GLY A 248 -11.07 -8.35 8.59
CA GLY A 248 -11.08 -7.41 9.72
C GLY A 248 -12.15 -6.34 9.55
N GLY A 249 -12.01 -5.21 10.25
CA GLY A 249 -12.97 -4.11 10.20
C GLY A 249 -12.87 -3.30 8.92
N TRP A 250 -13.99 -3.04 8.26
CA TRP A 250 -14.10 -2.16 7.10
C TRP A 250 -14.92 -0.94 7.42
N THR A 251 -14.42 0.22 7.09
CA THR A 251 -15.13 1.50 7.14
C THR A 251 -15.09 2.14 5.76
N ILE A 252 -16.25 2.24 5.11
CA ILE A 252 -16.38 2.77 3.75
C ILE A 252 -17.31 3.99 3.81
N ARG A 253 -16.81 5.15 3.42
CA ARG A 253 -17.54 6.42 3.49
C ARG A 253 -17.47 7.21 2.19
N ALA A 254 -18.61 7.49 1.60
CA ALA A 254 -18.76 8.44 0.53
C ALA A 254 -19.55 9.67 1.00
N ASN A 255 -19.18 10.89 0.57
CA ASN A 255 -20.06 12.03 0.81
C ASN A 255 -21.07 12.19 -0.34
N ARG A 256 -20.61 12.05 -1.59
CA ARG A 256 -21.44 12.07 -2.79
C ARG A 256 -20.98 10.98 -3.73
N GLY A 257 -21.87 10.09 -4.07
CA GLY A 257 -21.62 8.95 -4.93
C GLY A 257 -22.24 7.68 -4.37
N ASP A 258 -22.35 6.70 -5.21
CA ASP A 258 -22.95 5.42 -4.89
C ASP A 258 -21.88 4.45 -4.34
N VAL A 259 -22.32 3.51 -3.52
CA VAL A 259 -21.47 2.47 -2.96
C VAL A 259 -22.00 1.10 -3.36
N HIS A 260 -21.24 0.40 -4.20
CA HIS A 260 -21.55 -0.96 -4.62
C HIS A 260 -20.61 -1.94 -3.91
N LEU A 261 -21.19 -2.81 -3.09
CA LEU A 261 -20.46 -3.82 -2.33
C LEU A 261 -20.91 -5.22 -2.76
N SER A 262 -20.10 -5.90 -3.54
CA SER A 262 -20.29 -7.29 -3.95
C SER A 262 -19.30 -8.16 -3.20
N LEU A 263 -19.78 -8.91 -2.20
CA LEU A 263 -18.98 -9.77 -1.35
C LEU A 263 -19.04 -11.23 -1.83
N PRO A 264 -18.00 -12.03 -1.59
CA PRO A 264 -18.07 -13.48 -1.82
C PRO A 264 -19.22 -14.13 -1.04
N ALA A 265 -19.86 -15.15 -1.63
CA ALA A 265 -21.04 -15.80 -1.03
C ALA A 265 -20.77 -16.49 0.32
N ASP A 266 -19.53 -16.87 0.57
CA ASP A 266 -19.05 -17.47 1.81
C ASP A 266 -18.63 -16.45 2.88
N THR A 267 -18.79 -15.16 2.58
CA THR A 267 -18.46 -14.08 3.51
C THR A 267 -19.36 -14.16 4.75
N THR A 268 -18.73 -14.08 5.91
CA THR A 268 -19.40 -13.92 7.19
C THR A 268 -19.00 -12.59 7.80
N ALA A 269 -19.94 -11.66 7.91
CA ALA A 269 -19.67 -10.31 8.42
C ALA A 269 -20.92 -9.69 9.07
N ARG A 270 -20.71 -8.75 10.00
CA ARG A 270 -21.73 -7.83 10.47
C ARG A 270 -21.72 -6.60 9.57
N LEU A 271 -22.89 -6.17 9.11
CA LEU A 271 -23.07 -5.03 8.23
C LEU A 271 -23.87 -3.93 8.92
N ASP A 272 -23.40 -2.70 8.82
CA ASP A 272 -24.13 -1.48 9.17
C ASP A 272 -24.04 -0.51 8.00
N ALA A 273 -25.12 -0.33 7.26
CA ALA A 273 -25.20 0.54 6.09
C ALA A 273 -26.12 1.72 6.38
N THR A 274 -25.68 2.94 6.08
CA THR A 274 -26.42 4.18 6.33
C THR A 274 -26.31 5.13 5.15
N THR A 275 -27.43 5.63 4.65
CA THR A 275 -27.44 6.76 3.71
C THR A 275 -28.37 7.86 4.24
N ARG A 276 -27.98 9.12 4.02
CA ARG A 276 -28.84 10.27 4.39
C ARG A 276 -29.81 10.63 3.28
N HIS A 277 -29.35 10.64 2.04
CA HIS A 277 -30.14 10.96 0.85
C HIS A 277 -29.85 9.91 -0.23
N GLY A 278 -30.67 8.87 -0.26
CA GLY A 278 -30.58 7.74 -1.18
C GLY A 278 -31.25 6.50 -0.59
N ASP A 279 -31.15 5.42 -1.31
CA ASP A 279 -31.73 4.13 -0.94
C ASP A 279 -30.67 3.08 -0.61
N ILE A 280 -31.05 2.09 0.20
CA ILE A 280 -30.20 0.95 0.50
C ILE A 280 -30.86 -0.31 -0.04
N HIS A 281 -30.21 -0.93 -0.99
CA HIS A 281 -30.65 -2.14 -1.65
C HIS A 281 -29.75 -3.31 -1.28
N SER A 282 -30.34 -4.42 -0.84
CA SER A 282 -29.60 -5.66 -0.64
C SER A 282 -30.28 -6.78 -1.39
N LYS A 283 -29.55 -7.42 -2.29
CA LYS A 283 -29.95 -8.68 -2.95
C LYS A 283 -29.55 -9.90 -2.12
N THR A 284 -28.77 -9.69 -1.08
CA THR A 284 -28.31 -10.74 -0.18
C THR A 284 -29.33 -10.98 0.92
N PRO A 285 -29.72 -12.22 1.23
CA PRO A 285 -30.57 -12.51 2.37
C PRO A 285 -29.81 -12.18 3.67
N LEU A 286 -30.13 -11.04 4.27
CA LEU A 286 -29.59 -10.66 5.58
C LEU A 286 -30.34 -11.42 6.67
N VAL A 287 -29.63 -12.04 7.60
CA VAL A 287 -30.19 -12.85 8.67
C VAL A 287 -31.01 -12.01 9.69
N ARG A 288 -30.79 -10.70 9.72
CA ARG A 288 -31.56 -9.76 10.54
C ARG A 288 -31.50 -8.36 9.98
N VAL A 289 -32.61 -7.84 9.51
CA VAL A 289 -32.73 -6.45 9.08
C VAL A 289 -33.47 -5.67 10.17
N THR A 290 -32.80 -4.72 10.80
CA THR A 290 -33.46 -3.72 11.65
C THR A 290 -33.42 -2.40 10.89
N ARG A 291 -34.54 -2.02 10.26
CA ARG A 291 -34.72 -0.65 9.79
C ARG A 291 -35.01 0.21 11.01
N GLN A 292 -34.03 0.97 11.46
CA GLN A 292 -34.22 2.02 12.45
C GLN A 292 -33.97 3.35 11.75
N GLY A 293 -35.06 3.97 11.28
CA GLY A 293 -35.06 5.41 11.08
C GLY A 293 -35.65 6.04 12.33
N PRO A 294 -34.98 6.88 13.10
CA PRO A 294 -35.66 7.80 14.00
C PRO A 294 -36.50 8.74 13.15
N GLU A 295 -37.73 8.96 13.51
CA GLU A 295 -38.70 9.84 12.80
C GLU A 295 -38.19 11.28 12.58
N SER A 296 -37.06 11.66 13.19
CA SER A 296 -36.44 12.98 13.11
C SER A 296 -35.22 13.09 12.16
N TRP A 297 -34.69 11.98 11.61
CA TRP A 297 -33.55 12.00 10.69
C TRP A 297 -34.00 11.43 9.35
N HIS A 298 -34.02 12.29 8.34
CA HIS A 298 -34.25 11.89 6.95
C HIS A 298 -33.06 11.03 6.48
N GLY A 299 -33.15 9.71 6.60
CA GLY A 299 -32.11 8.80 6.15
C GLY A 299 -32.50 7.33 6.33
N ASN A 300 -31.91 6.47 5.53
CA ASN A 300 -32.10 5.03 5.56
C ASN A 300 -30.93 4.36 6.29
N ARG A 301 -31.22 3.37 7.13
CA ARG A 301 -30.22 2.52 7.79
C ARG A 301 -30.60 1.06 7.69
N MET A 302 -29.64 0.22 7.37
CA MET A 302 -29.78 -1.22 7.30
C MET A 302 -28.70 -1.87 8.17
N VAL A 303 -29.09 -2.64 9.16
CA VAL A 303 -28.17 -3.40 10.02
C VAL A 303 -28.51 -4.87 9.91
N GLY A 304 -27.52 -5.70 9.69
CA GLY A 304 -27.71 -7.13 9.54
C GLY A 304 -26.40 -7.92 9.64
N SER A 305 -26.51 -9.22 9.43
CA SER A 305 -25.34 -10.08 9.26
C SER A 305 -25.47 -10.88 7.98
N ILE A 306 -24.35 -11.04 7.31
CA ILE A 306 -24.17 -11.85 6.09
C ILE A 306 -23.56 -13.18 6.53
N GLY A 307 -24.02 -14.29 5.96
CA GLY A 307 -23.50 -15.63 6.22
C GLY A 307 -24.01 -16.26 7.52
N ALA A 308 -23.53 -17.47 7.79
CA ALA A 308 -23.93 -18.22 8.99
C ALA A 308 -23.24 -17.65 10.25
N LYS A 309 -23.93 -17.74 11.41
CA LYS A 309 -23.31 -17.41 12.68
C LYS A 309 -22.11 -18.31 12.94
N THR A 310 -20.92 -17.72 12.97
CA THR A 310 -19.71 -18.41 13.39
C THR A 310 -19.43 -18.09 14.87
N GLU A 311 -18.97 -19.08 15.62
CA GLU A 311 -18.47 -18.86 16.98
C GLU A 311 -17.13 -18.13 16.86
N GLY A 312 -17.14 -16.79 16.98
CA GLY A 312 -15.95 -15.96 16.87
C GLY A 312 -16.26 -14.49 16.60
N LYS A 313 -15.20 -13.66 16.58
CA LYS A 313 -15.33 -12.23 16.25
C LYS A 313 -15.53 -12.10 14.73
N MET A 314 -16.74 -11.75 14.33
CA MET A 314 -17.06 -11.48 12.93
C MET A 314 -16.44 -10.15 12.48
N PRO A 315 -15.95 -10.06 11.25
CA PRO A 315 -15.63 -8.80 10.60
C PRO A 315 -16.82 -7.83 10.66
N GLU A 316 -16.56 -6.56 10.87
CA GLU A 316 -17.58 -5.51 10.90
C GLU A 316 -17.39 -4.61 9.68
N ILE A 317 -18.45 -4.42 8.92
CA ILE A 317 -18.48 -3.60 7.71
C ILE A 317 -19.41 -2.42 7.97
N ASP A 318 -18.86 -1.23 8.10
CA ASP A 318 -19.58 0.03 8.25
C ASP A 318 -19.53 0.78 6.93
N VAL A 319 -20.68 0.97 6.27
CA VAL A 319 -20.81 1.65 4.98
C VAL A 319 -21.70 2.87 5.16
N SER A 320 -21.24 4.03 4.75
CA SER A 320 -22.05 5.24 4.83
C SER A 320 -21.89 6.16 3.62
N THR A 321 -23.00 6.73 3.17
CA THR A 321 -23.02 7.82 2.21
C THR A 321 -23.89 8.98 2.69
N LEU A 322 -23.50 10.21 2.36
CA LEU A 322 -24.35 11.36 2.63
C LEU A 322 -25.39 11.53 1.51
N SER A 323 -24.99 11.32 0.25
CA SER A 323 -25.87 11.43 -0.92
C SER A 323 -25.45 10.43 -1.98
N GLY A 324 -26.28 9.43 -2.18
CA GLY A 324 -26.09 8.30 -3.07
C GLY A 324 -26.71 7.03 -2.52
N ASP A 325 -26.79 6.03 -3.36
CA ASP A 325 -27.37 4.74 -3.03
C ASP A 325 -26.31 3.77 -2.54
N ILE A 326 -26.73 2.81 -1.72
CA ILE A 326 -25.87 1.71 -1.26
C ILE A 326 -26.46 0.40 -1.78
N GLU A 327 -25.73 -0.29 -2.63
CA GLU A 327 -26.09 -1.60 -3.14
C GLU A 327 -25.18 -2.68 -2.52
N ILE A 328 -25.79 -3.71 -1.94
CA ILE A 328 -25.08 -4.81 -1.27
C ILE A 328 -25.50 -6.13 -1.89
N ASN A 329 -24.53 -6.84 -2.45
CA ASN A 329 -24.73 -8.13 -3.09
C ASN A 329 -23.76 -9.17 -2.53
N THR A 330 -24.13 -10.45 -2.66
CA THR A 330 -23.16 -11.55 -2.55
C THR A 330 -23.09 -12.26 -3.88
N GLU A 331 -21.89 -12.47 -4.34
CA GLU A 331 -21.62 -13.20 -5.59
C GLU A 331 -21.35 -14.67 -5.31
N ALA A 332 -21.68 -15.52 -6.30
CA ALA A 332 -21.29 -16.91 -6.22
C ALA A 332 -19.75 -17.02 -6.09
N PRO A 333 -19.23 -17.93 -5.22
CA PRO A 333 -17.81 -18.01 -4.97
C PRO A 333 -17.07 -18.33 -6.27
N ASN A 334 -16.19 -17.43 -6.68
CA ASN A 334 -15.32 -17.69 -7.82
C ASN A 334 -14.17 -18.60 -7.35
N SER A 335 -14.40 -19.91 -7.40
CA SER A 335 -13.62 -20.96 -6.76
C SER A 335 -12.13 -21.00 -7.12
N GLN A 336 -11.71 -20.30 -8.19
CA GLN A 336 -10.31 -20.30 -8.63
C GLN A 336 -9.39 -19.43 -7.77
N TYR A 337 -9.89 -18.35 -7.17
CA TYR A 337 -9.07 -17.41 -6.40
C TYR A 337 -8.86 -17.82 -4.94
N TYR A 338 -9.85 -18.51 -4.34
CA TYR A 338 -9.78 -18.92 -2.93
C TYR A 338 -8.84 -20.09 -2.69
N LYS A 339 -8.70 -21.00 -3.64
CA LYS A 339 -7.76 -22.13 -3.55
C LYS A 339 -6.29 -21.68 -3.49
N LYS A 340 -5.97 -20.50 -4.03
CA LYS A 340 -4.59 -19.98 -4.03
C LYS A 340 -4.18 -19.40 -2.69
N SER A 341 -5.11 -18.79 -1.94
CA SER A 341 -4.81 -18.24 -0.61
C SER A 341 -4.66 -19.33 0.48
N GLU A 342 -5.35 -20.45 0.34
CA GLU A 342 -5.15 -21.62 1.22
C GLU A 342 -3.79 -22.29 0.96
N ASN A 343 -3.34 -22.32 -0.30
CA ASN A 343 -2.01 -22.83 -0.64
C ASN A 343 -0.87 -21.88 -0.25
N GLU A 344 -1.11 -20.57 -0.09
CA GLU A 344 -0.10 -19.64 0.44
C GLU A 344 -0.04 -19.68 1.97
N LYS A 345 -1.09 -20.11 2.66
CA LYS A 345 -1.02 -20.45 4.10
C LYS A 345 -0.18 -21.69 4.39
N THR A 346 -0.03 -22.54 3.40
CA THR A 346 0.96 -23.60 3.31
C THR A 346 2.07 -23.16 2.34
N ALA A 347 2.72 -22.01 2.57
CA ALA A 347 4.08 -21.85 2.08
C ALA A 347 4.83 -23.10 2.55
N PRO A 348 5.59 -23.76 1.68
CA PRO A 348 6.35 -24.92 2.12
C PRO A 348 7.18 -24.44 3.30
N THR A 349 6.78 -24.82 4.49
CA THR A 349 7.72 -24.99 5.56
C THR A 349 8.80 -25.80 4.89
N GLU A 350 9.96 -25.21 4.69
CA GLU A 350 11.15 -25.97 4.27
C GLU A 350 11.11 -27.27 5.06
N PRO A 351 11.38 -28.41 4.41
CA PRO A 351 11.32 -29.67 5.11
C PRO A 351 12.16 -29.49 6.35
N VAL A 352 11.50 -29.41 7.50
CA VAL A 352 12.18 -29.56 8.79
C VAL A 352 12.85 -30.90 8.67
N VAL A 353 14.13 -30.86 8.37
CA VAL A 353 14.98 -32.02 8.41
C VAL A 353 14.84 -32.51 9.84
N LYS A 354 14.02 -33.54 10.01
CA LYS A 354 13.92 -34.27 11.26
C LYS A 354 15.24 -35.00 11.45
N ASN A 355 16.30 -34.29 11.71
CA ASN A 355 17.51 -34.82 12.32
C ASN A 355 17.33 -34.70 13.84
N ALA A 356 16.42 -35.51 14.36
CA ALA A 356 16.25 -35.67 15.82
C ALA A 356 17.48 -36.33 16.52
N ASP A 357 18.51 -36.68 15.76
CA ASP A 357 19.63 -37.49 16.25
C ASP A 357 20.97 -36.75 16.30
N VAL A 358 21.02 -35.42 16.28
CA VAL A 358 22.31 -34.70 16.12
C VAL A 358 22.68 -33.84 17.34
N PHE A 359 21.81 -33.66 18.31
CA PHE A 359 22.11 -32.78 19.46
C PHE A 359 22.53 -33.59 20.70
N ASP A 360 23.67 -34.28 20.62
CA ASP A 360 24.20 -35.08 21.74
C ASP A 360 24.91 -34.24 22.81
N THR A 361 25.12 -32.95 22.59
CA THR A 361 25.84 -32.09 23.53
C THR A 361 25.15 -30.74 23.72
N PRO A 362 25.19 -30.14 24.91
CA PRO A 362 24.66 -28.79 25.15
C PRO A 362 25.25 -27.72 24.21
N LEU A 363 26.51 -27.89 23.81
CA LEU A 363 27.20 -26.97 22.91
C LEU A 363 26.56 -26.99 21.51
N ALA A 364 26.18 -28.16 20.99
CA ALA A 364 25.52 -28.29 19.70
C ALA A 364 24.13 -27.63 19.69
N VAL A 365 23.38 -27.72 20.79
CA VAL A 365 22.09 -27.03 20.95
C VAL A 365 22.28 -25.51 20.98
N LEU A 366 23.27 -24.99 21.69
CA LEU A 366 23.56 -23.56 21.76
C LEU A 366 24.05 -23.01 20.41
N THR A 367 24.83 -23.78 19.66
CA THR A 367 25.29 -23.40 18.32
C THR A 367 24.11 -23.33 17.38
N ALA A 368 23.22 -24.32 17.35
CA ALA A 368 22.02 -24.32 16.53
C ALA A 368 21.04 -23.16 16.85
N LEU A 369 20.97 -22.77 18.14
CA LEU A 369 20.22 -21.60 18.56
C LEU A 369 20.86 -20.29 18.07
N SER A 370 22.20 -20.18 18.17
CA SER A 370 22.91 -18.98 17.70
C SER A 370 22.84 -18.80 16.17
N GLU A 371 22.72 -19.90 15.43
CA GLU A 371 22.56 -19.93 13.97
C GLU A 371 21.08 -19.77 13.54
N GLY A 372 20.14 -19.70 14.49
CA GLY A 372 18.71 -19.57 14.20
C GLY A 372 18.04 -20.85 13.68
N ASN A 373 18.71 -21.99 13.79
CA ASN A 373 18.22 -23.29 13.31
C ASN A 373 17.16 -23.91 14.23
N ILE A 374 17.09 -23.48 15.49
CA ILE A 374 16.08 -23.88 16.47
C ILE A 374 15.62 -22.66 17.27
N SER A 375 14.40 -22.70 17.78
CA SER A 375 13.82 -21.65 18.64
C SER A 375 14.35 -21.74 20.08
N VAL A 376 14.21 -20.65 20.85
CA VAL A 376 14.61 -20.61 22.27
C VAL A 376 13.88 -21.68 23.09
N ASP A 377 12.56 -21.84 22.84
CA ASP A 377 11.75 -22.84 23.56
C ASP A 377 12.20 -24.28 23.24
N GLU A 378 12.61 -24.51 22.00
CA GLU A 378 13.10 -25.81 21.55
C GLU A 378 14.50 -26.11 22.09
N ALA A 379 15.39 -25.12 22.14
CA ALA A 379 16.69 -25.21 22.74
C ALA A 379 16.60 -25.53 24.26
N GLU A 380 15.70 -24.86 24.97
CA GLU A 380 15.46 -25.11 26.39
C GLU A 380 14.96 -26.54 26.64
N ARG A 381 14.06 -27.04 25.79
CA ARG A 381 13.54 -28.41 25.86
C ARG A 381 14.63 -29.46 25.61
N LEU A 382 15.50 -29.23 24.61
CA LEU A 382 16.61 -30.11 24.28
C LEU A 382 17.64 -30.12 25.39
N LEU A 383 18.02 -28.95 25.94
CA LEU A 383 18.95 -28.85 27.05
C LEU A 383 18.45 -29.54 28.33
N ARG A 384 17.15 -29.51 28.62
CA ARG A 384 16.55 -30.26 29.75
C ARG A 384 16.51 -31.76 29.51
N GLY A 385 16.54 -32.22 28.26
CA GLY A 385 16.57 -33.64 27.89
C GLY A 385 17.98 -34.26 27.91
N LEU A 386 19.03 -33.45 27.81
CA LEU A 386 20.40 -33.87 27.91
C LEU A 386 20.72 -34.05 29.38
N LYS A 387 20.76 -35.31 29.88
CA LYS A 387 21.25 -35.63 31.23
C LYS A 387 22.76 -35.37 31.31
N PRO A 388 23.28 -34.88 32.46
CA PRO A 388 24.70 -34.67 32.67
C PRO A 388 25.51 -35.95 32.63
#